data_67efa5158aea72f453c1900e6fe89255
#
_entry.id   67efa5158aea72f453c1900e6fe89255
#
_cell.length_a   1.000
_cell.length_b   1.000
_cell.length_c   1.000
_cell.angle_alpha   90.00
_cell.angle_beta   90.00
_cell.angle_gamma   90.00
#
_symmetry.space_group_name_H-M   'P 1'
#
loop_
_entity.id
_entity.type
_entity.pdbx_description
1 polymer ?
#
loop_
_entity_poly.entity_id
_entity_poly.type
_entity_poly.pdbx_seq_one_letter_code
_entity_poly.pdbx_strand_id
1 'polypeptide(L)'
;MNDEINYQNNPLHGVSLKNLLTEIVGHYGFEMLFAYLNINCFKTNPSIESSVKFLKKTDWARLKVETFYLYQFKNLPRASSEQFALPPRERIVPADQTPREPAQLSLEDAERLREKRAKKSLERDQNAGYRPKSTKSRGARSESRESTGTTSSDTDPWAKWKK
;
A
#
# COMPACT_ATOMS: atom_id res chain seq x y z
N MET A 1 -6.12 34.63 8.60
CA MET A 1 -4.86 34.05 8.07
C MET A 1 -5.23 32.74 7.42
N ASN A 2 -5.24 32.74 6.12
CA ASN A 2 -5.45 31.51 5.37
C ASN A 2 -4.11 30.78 5.33
N ASP A 3 -3.92 29.83 6.19
CA ASP A 3 -2.85 28.85 6.02
C ASP A 3 -3.20 27.99 4.81
N GLU A 4 -3.01 28.55 3.62
CA GLU A 4 -3.08 27.77 2.39
C GLU A 4 -1.97 26.74 2.49
N ILE A 5 -2.39 25.49 2.70
CA ILE A 5 -1.49 24.35 2.71
C ILE A 5 -0.75 24.34 1.39
N ASN A 6 0.52 24.72 1.41
CA ASN A 6 1.31 24.87 0.20
C ASN A 6 1.86 23.51 -0.25
N TYR A 7 1.15 22.84 -1.13
CA TYR A 7 1.60 21.60 -1.78
C TYR A 7 2.57 21.85 -2.94
N GLN A 8 2.86 23.09 -3.30
CA GLN A 8 3.67 23.44 -4.47
C GLN A 8 5.10 22.89 -4.40
N ASN A 9 5.65 22.77 -3.21
CA ASN A 9 6.99 22.23 -3.00
C ASN A 9 7.05 20.69 -3.08
N ASN A 10 5.90 20.02 -3.09
CA ASN A 10 5.86 18.58 -3.25
C ASN A 10 6.17 18.21 -4.72
N PRO A 11 7.22 17.42 -5.00
CA PRO A 11 7.57 17.01 -6.36
C PRO A 11 6.45 16.26 -7.10
N LEU A 12 5.49 15.68 -6.37
CA LEU A 12 4.33 15.02 -6.95
C LEU A 12 3.22 15.99 -7.38
N HIS A 13 3.30 17.24 -6.97
CA HIS A 13 2.30 18.24 -7.33
C HIS A 13 2.30 18.47 -8.85
N GLY A 14 1.16 18.28 -9.47
CA GLY A 14 1.00 18.43 -10.92
C GLY A 14 1.65 17.32 -11.77
N VAL A 15 2.26 16.31 -11.16
CA VAL A 15 2.87 15.19 -11.89
C VAL A 15 1.88 14.04 -12.03
N SER A 16 1.58 13.68 -13.29
CA SER A 16 0.74 12.52 -13.57
C SER A 16 1.48 11.21 -13.27
N LEU A 17 0.72 10.17 -12.97
CA LEU A 17 1.29 8.84 -12.72
C LEU A 17 2.10 8.32 -13.90
N LYS A 18 1.68 8.62 -15.12
CA LYS A 18 2.41 8.28 -16.34
C LYS A 18 3.78 8.95 -16.40
N ASN A 19 3.83 10.27 -16.16
CA ASN A 19 5.07 11.03 -16.17
C ASN A 19 6.02 10.55 -15.06
N LEU A 20 5.50 10.34 -13.87
CA LEU A 20 6.24 9.78 -12.74
C LEU A 20 6.90 8.45 -13.10
N LEU A 21 6.14 7.52 -13.65
CA LEU A 21 6.67 6.22 -14.08
C LEU A 21 7.70 6.36 -15.20
N THR A 22 7.47 7.24 -16.16
CA THR A 22 8.41 7.49 -17.25
C THR A 22 9.74 7.98 -16.72
N GLU A 23 9.74 8.87 -15.75
CA GLU A 23 10.96 9.39 -15.12
C GLU A 23 11.73 8.31 -14.37
N ILE A 24 11.06 7.59 -13.47
CA ILE A 24 11.73 6.56 -12.65
C ILE A 24 12.16 5.34 -13.46
N VAL A 25 11.38 4.91 -14.43
CA VAL A 25 11.76 3.82 -15.35
C VAL A 25 12.92 4.24 -16.25
N GLY A 26 12.90 5.47 -16.74
CA GLY A 26 13.99 6.01 -17.55
C GLY A 26 15.32 6.07 -16.80
N HIS A 27 15.28 6.26 -15.49
CA HIS A 27 16.47 6.34 -14.63
C HIS A 27 16.93 4.99 -14.09
N TYR A 28 16.01 4.20 -13.53
CA TYR A 28 16.33 2.93 -12.84
C TYR A 28 16.03 1.68 -13.68
N GLY A 29 15.00 1.70 -14.51
CA GLY A 29 14.49 0.55 -15.24
C GLY A 29 13.47 -0.27 -14.44
N PHE A 30 12.72 -1.09 -15.16
CA PHE A 30 11.69 -1.95 -14.55
C PHE A 30 12.25 -3.00 -13.59
N GLU A 31 13.40 -3.56 -13.90
CA GLU A 31 14.07 -4.57 -13.07
C GLU A 31 14.40 -4.03 -11.69
N MET A 32 14.97 -2.85 -11.62
CA MET A 32 15.30 -2.18 -10.36
C MET A 32 14.03 -1.84 -9.57
N LEU A 33 13.01 -1.34 -10.23
CA LEU A 33 11.72 -1.04 -9.60
C LEU A 33 11.08 -2.30 -9.02
N PHE A 34 11.12 -3.41 -9.75
CA PHE A 34 10.63 -4.68 -9.24
C PHE A 34 11.43 -5.14 -8.02
N ALA A 35 12.75 -5.05 -8.06
CA ALA A 35 13.61 -5.47 -6.97
C ALA A 35 13.35 -4.69 -5.66
N TYR A 36 13.15 -3.39 -5.76
CA TYR A 36 12.87 -2.53 -4.60
C TYR A 36 11.41 -2.51 -4.14
N LEU A 37 10.49 -2.46 -5.07
CA LEU A 37 9.06 -2.30 -4.77
C LEU A 37 8.31 -3.63 -4.66
N ASN A 38 8.81 -4.67 -5.31
CA ASN A 38 8.18 -5.98 -5.38
C ASN A 38 6.72 -5.92 -5.84
N ILE A 39 6.48 -5.19 -6.92
CA ILE A 39 5.17 -5.05 -7.56
C ILE A 39 5.20 -5.80 -8.88
N ASN A 40 4.30 -6.76 -9.04
CA ASN A 40 4.30 -7.69 -10.17
C ASN A 40 4.14 -7.02 -11.55
N CYS A 41 3.52 -5.85 -11.62
CA CYS A 41 3.35 -5.15 -12.88
C CYS A 41 4.68 -4.77 -13.56
N PHE A 42 5.75 -4.65 -12.80
CA PHE A 42 7.09 -4.36 -13.32
C PHE A 42 7.83 -5.61 -13.80
N LYS A 43 7.39 -6.78 -13.39
CA LYS A 43 7.97 -8.06 -13.79
C LYS A 43 7.20 -8.73 -14.94
N THR A 44 5.90 -8.87 -14.77
CA THR A 44 5.06 -9.69 -15.66
C THR A 44 4.84 -9.04 -17.02
N ASN A 45 4.61 -7.74 -17.03
CA ASN A 45 4.37 -7.00 -18.25
C ASN A 45 5.00 -5.61 -18.12
N PRO A 46 6.32 -5.50 -18.30
CA PRO A 46 7.07 -4.28 -18.04
C PRO A 46 6.80 -3.22 -19.13
N SER A 47 5.71 -2.50 -18.99
CA SER A 47 5.38 -1.36 -19.82
C SER A 47 4.79 -0.23 -19.00
N ILE A 48 4.99 1.02 -19.44
CA ILE A 48 4.45 2.20 -18.78
C ILE A 48 2.93 2.14 -18.73
N GLU A 49 2.29 1.83 -19.83
CA GLU A 49 0.82 1.81 -19.92
C GLU A 49 0.18 0.73 -19.05
N SER A 50 0.74 -0.47 -19.07
CA SER A 50 0.28 -1.58 -18.24
C SER A 50 0.45 -1.27 -16.76
N SER A 51 1.59 -0.72 -16.38
CA SER A 51 1.88 -0.31 -15.01
C SER A 51 0.94 0.79 -14.54
N VAL A 52 0.69 1.81 -15.36
CA VAL A 52 -0.28 2.88 -15.05
C VAL A 52 -1.68 2.32 -14.82
N LYS A 53 -2.14 1.43 -15.67
CA LYS A 53 -3.46 0.78 -15.51
C LYS A 53 -3.56 0.00 -14.20
N PHE A 54 -2.52 -0.75 -13.87
CA PHE A 54 -2.46 -1.50 -12.63
C PHE A 54 -2.46 -0.59 -11.39
N LEU A 55 -1.61 0.43 -11.39
CA LEU A 55 -1.46 1.35 -10.27
C LEU A 55 -2.70 2.22 -10.04
N LYS A 56 -3.45 2.54 -11.07
CA LYS A 56 -4.73 3.23 -10.94
C LYS A 56 -5.79 2.40 -10.21
N LYS A 57 -5.72 1.09 -10.34
CA LYS A 57 -6.66 0.16 -9.70
C LYS A 57 -6.19 -0.28 -8.31
N THR A 58 -4.91 -0.17 -8.01
CA THR A 58 -4.29 -0.72 -6.80
C THR A 58 -3.65 0.39 -5.99
N ASP A 59 -4.39 0.94 -5.04
CA ASP A 59 -3.97 2.11 -4.25
C ASP A 59 -2.68 1.87 -3.46
N TRP A 60 -2.53 0.73 -2.81
CA TRP A 60 -1.33 0.42 -2.05
C TRP A 60 -0.05 0.40 -2.90
N ALA A 61 -0.15 -0.11 -4.12
CA ALA A 61 0.96 -0.14 -5.07
C ALA A 61 1.30 1.27 -5.57
N ARG A 62 0.29 2.06 -5.87
CA ARG A 62 0.45 3.45 -6.27
C ARG A 62 1.13 4.28 -5.19
N LEU A 63 0.69 4.19 -3.94
CA LEU A 63 1.29 4.87 -2.81
C LEU A 63 2.76 4.48 -2.61
N LYS A 64 3.06 3.22 -2.82
CA LYS A 64 4.43 2.69 -2.74
C LYS A 64 5.36 3.27 -3.80
N VAL A 65 4.89 3.36 -5.03
CA VAL A 65 5.61 3.98 -6.16
C VAL A 65 5.80 5.49 -5.94
N GLU A 66 4.78 6.18 -5.49
CA GLU A 66 4.86 7.61 -5.19
C GLU A 66 5.82 7.92 -4.03
N THR A 67 5.83 7.08 -3.00
CA THR A 67 6.80 7.17 -1.89
C THR A 67 8.23 6.92 -2.39
N PHE A 68 8.42 5.96 -3.25
CA PHE A 68 9.71 5.70 -3.89
C PHE A 68 10.19 6.91 -4.71
N TYR A 69 9.30 7.51 -5.48
CA TYR A 69 9.61 8.71 -6.26
C TYR A 69 10.10 9.85 -5.37
N LEU A 70 9.42 10.14 -4.26
CA LEU A 70 9.79 11.22 -3.36
C LEU A 70 11.14 10.98 -2.66
N TYR A 71 11.37 9.80 -2.14
CA TYR A 71 12.50 9.55 -1.24
C TYR A 71 13.69 8.87 -1.88
N GLN A 72 13.51 8.21 -3.00
CA GLN A 72 14.61 7.60 -3.75
C GLN A 72 14.96 8.41 -5.01
N PHE A 73 14.00 8.71 -5.85
CA PHE A 73 14.26 9.45 -7.08
C PHE A 73 14.53 10.93 -6.85
N LYS A 74 13.71 11.60 -6.09
CA LYS A 74 13.93 13.01 -5.70
C LYS A 74 14.80 13.15 -4.46
N ASN A 75 15.10 12.05 -3.80
CA ASN A 75 16.02 11.96 -2.66
C ASN A 75 15.74 13.02 -1.58
N LEU A 76 14.46 13.20 -1.27
CA LEU A 76 14.04 14.10 -0.20
C LEU A 76 14.33 13.50 1.18
N PRO A 77 14.58 14.33 2.21
CA PRO A 77 14.65 13.89 3.59
C PRO A 77 13.36 13.20 4.02
N ARG A 78 13.46 12.25 4.94
CA ARG A 78 12.30 11.56 5.47
C ARG A 78 11.33 12.53 6.14
N ALA A 79 10.05 12.41 5.80
CA ALA A 79 9.01 13.20 6.44
C ALA A 79 8.83 12.88 7.93
N SER A 80 8.27 13.81 8.69
CA SER A 80 7.86 13.58 10.07
C SER A 80 6.83 12.46 10.17
N SER A 81 6.64 11.90 11.36
CA SER A 81 5.66 10.81 11.57
C SER A 81 4.24 11.22 11.17
N GLU A 82 3.87 12.45 11.41
CA GLU A 82 2.57 13.00 11.06
C GLU A 82 2.38 13.10 9.56
N GLN A 83 3.37 13.63 8.86
CA GLN A 83 3.34 13.73 7.39
C GLN A 83 3.44 12.35 6.73
N PHE A 84 4.17 11.42 7.33
CA PHE A 84 4.31 10.07 6.80
C PHE A 84 3.01 9.26 6.86
N ALA A 85 2.10 9.60 7.77
CA ALA A 85 0.76 9.01 7.85
C ALA A 85 -0.15 9.44 6.68
N LEU A 86 0.15 10.57 6.04
CA LEU A 86 -0.60 11.07 4.90
C LEU A 86 -0.15 10.39 3.58
N PRO A 87 -1.04 10.32 2.58
CA PRO A 87 -0.64 9.92 1.24
C PRO A 87 0.49 10.80 0.69
N PRO A 88 1.40 10.27 -0.12
CA PRO A 88 2.56 11.03 -0.61
C PRO A 88 2.22 12.36 -1.30
N ARG A 89 1.11 12.42 -2.02
CA ARG A 89 0.66 13.63 -2.72
C ARG A 89 0.10 14.71 -1.79
N GLU A 90 -0.34 14.32 -0.61
CA GLU A 90 -0.91 15.21 0.41
C GLU A 90 0.12 15.66 1.45
N ARG A 91 1.36 15.19 1.33
CA ARG A 91 2.45 15.58 2.22
C ARG A 91 2.93 16.99 1.93
N ILE A 92 3.13 17.76 2.97
CA ILE A 92 3.72 19.09 2.90
C ILE A 92 5.24 18.95 2.89
N VAL A 93 5.87 19.45 1.85
CA VAL A 93 7.34 19.52 1.78
C VAL A 93 7.76 20.95 2.15
N PRO A 94 8.58 21.13 3.22
CA PRO A 94 9.07 22.44 3.58
C PRO A 94 9.87 23.11 2.45
N ALA A 95 9.85 24.42 2.40
CA ALA A 95 10.53 25.19 1.36
C ALA A 95 12.07 25.05 1.40
N ASP A 96 12.62 24.68 2.53
CA ASP A 96 14.05 24.41 2.72
C ASP A 96 14.47 23.03 2.18
N GLN A 97 13.53 22.13 1.90
CA GLN A 97 13.79 20.83 1.32
C GLN A 97 13.63 20.86 -0.20
N THR A 98 14.73 20.75 -0.89
CA THR A 98 14.76 20.70 -2.35
C THR A 98 15.07 19.29 -2.86
N PRO A 99 14.55 18.90 -4.01
CA PRO A 99 14.91 17.64 -4.64
C PRO A 99 16.44 17.58 -4.89
N ARG A 100 17.01 16.42 -4.60
CA ARG A 100 18.43 16.15 -4.84
C ARG A 100 18.59 15.17 -6.00
N GLU A 101 19.84 14.85 -6.32
CA GLU A 101 20.13 13.81 -7.30
C GLU A 101 19.52 12.46 -6.87
N PRO A 102 19.02 11.65 -7.83
CA PRO A 102 18.47 10.35 -7.53
C PRO A 102 19.43 9.48 -6.73
N ALA A 103 18.93 8.77 -5.74
CA ALA A 103 19.73 7.86 -4.95
C ALA A 103 20.31 6.76 -5.84
N GLN A 104 21.56 6.41 -5.61
CA GLN A 104 22.16 5.26 -6.28
C GLN A 104 21.64 3.98 -5.67
N LEU A 105 20.99 3.18 -6.50
CA LEU A 105 20.40 1.91 -6.12
C LEU A 105 21.19 0.78 -6.78
N SER A 106 21.35 -0.33 -6.06
CA SER A 106 21.97 -1.54 -6.59
C SER A 106 21.05 -2.75 -6.38
N LEU A 107 21.19 -3.75 -7.23
CA LEU A 107 20.45 -5.02 -7.07
C LEU A 107 20.84 -5.74 -5.78
N GLU A 108 22.08 -5.64 -5.36
CA GLU A 108 22.54 -6.21 -4.09
C GLU A 108 21.83 -5.60 -2.88
N ASP A 109 21.65 -4.29 -2.87
CA ASP A 109 20.91 -3.61 -1.81
C ASP A 109 19.43 -3.99 -1.84
N ALA A 110 18.87 -4.17 -3.04
CA ALA A 110 17.51 -4.65 -3.20
C ALA A 110 17.33 -6.05 -2.62
N GLU A 111 18.27 -6.95 -2.85
CA GLU A 111 18.26 -8.30 -2.29
C GLU A 111 18.37 -8.26 -0.77
N ARG A 112 19.25 -7.46 -0.21
CA ARG A 112 19.37 -7.25 1.24
C ARG A 112 18.07 -6.75 1.87
N LEU A 113 17.39 -5.82 1.21
CA LEU A 113 16.08 -5.32 1.66
C LEU A 113 15.02 -6.41 1.61
N ARG A 114 15.06 -7.24 0.57
CA ARG A 114 14.16 -8.38 0.40
C ARG A 114 14.34 -9.42 1.50
N GLU A 115 15.58 -9.76 1.81
CA GLU A 115 15.94 -10.67 2.92
C GLU A 115 15.48 -10.12 4.28
N LYS A 116 15.73 -8.84 4.55
CA LYS A 116 15.28 -8.18 5.78
C LYS A 116 13.75 -8.22 5.92
N ARG A 117 13.03 -7.99 4.84
CA ARG A 117 11.56 -8.08 4.82
C ARG A 117 11.07 -9.50 5.06
N ALA A 118 11.72 -10.49 4.45
CA ALA A 118 11.40 -11.89 4.66
C ALA A 118 11.65 -12.33 6.10
N LYS A 119 12.78 -11.99 6.70
CA LYS A 119 13.09 -12.26 8.12
C LYS A 119 12.05 -11.62 9.04
N LYS A 120 11.72 -10.37 8.81
CA LYS A 120 10.71 -9.66 9.61
C LYS A 120 9.31 -10.27 9.48
N SER A 121 8.97 -10.79 8.32
CA SER A 121 7.71 -11.51 8.12
C SER A 121 7.69 -12.82 8.90
N LEU A 122 8.75 -13.60 8.85
CA LEU A 122 8.89 -14.84 9.61
C LEU A 122 8.83 -14.60 11.13
N GLU A 123 9.50 -13.57 11.63
CA GLU A 123 9.43 -13.18 13.05
C GLU A 123 8.03 -12.79 13.49
N ARG A 124 7.29 -12.10 12.63
CA ARG A 124 5.88 -11.74 12.87
C ARG A 124 5.00 -12.98 12.94
N ASP A 125 5.19 -13.93 12.05
CA ASP A 125 4.40 -15.17 12.01
C ASP A 125 4.69 -16.05 13.22
N GLN A 126 5.95 -16.13 13.66
CA GLN A 126 6.34 -16.83 14.88
C GLN A 126 5.75 -16.17 16.14
N ASN A 127 5.76 -14.85 16.22
CA ASN A 127 5.15 -14.13 17.32
C ASN A 127 3.60 -14.14 17.29
N ALA A 128 3.00 -14.20 16.13
CA ALA A 128 1.55 -14.32 15.98
C ALA A 128 1.03 -15.69 16.41
N GLY A 129 1.86 -16.71 16.37
CA GLY A 129 1.55 -18.06 16.86
C GLY A 129 1.38 -18.16 18.38
N TYR A 130 1.88 -17.20 19.14
CA TYR A 130 1.72 -17.12 20.59
C TYR A 130 0.67 -16.09 20.99
N ARG A 131 -0.54 -16.21 20.44
CA ARG A 131 -1.70 -15.62 21.10
C ARG A 131 -2.19 -16.61 22.14
N PRO A 132 -2.09 -16.31 23.44
CA PRO A 132 -2.78 -17.12 24.44
C PRO A 132 -4.26 -17.11 24.05
N LYS A 133 -4.80 -18.29 23.76
CA LYS A 133 -6.23 -18.46 23.62
C LYS A 133 -6.84 -17.94 24.91
N SER A 134 -7.38 -16.74 24.87
CA SER A 134 -8.27 -16.31 25.94
C SER A 134 -9.42 -17.31 25.95
N THR A 135 -9.42 -18.14 26.91
CA THR A 135 -10.55 -19.01 27.23
C THR A 135 -11.71 -18.09 27.59
N LYS A 136 -12.47 -17.67 26.59
CA LYS A 136 -13.81 -17.22 26.84
C LYS A 136 -14.55 -18.43 27.34
N SER A 137 -14.65 -18.54 28.64
CA SER A 137 -15.62 -19.42 29.27
C SER A 137 -16.98 -19.03 28.74
N ARG A 138 -17.51 -19.83 27.84
CA ARG A 138 -18.91 -19.79 27.49
C ARG A 138 -19.65 -20.27 28.74
N GLY A 139 -20.10 -19.32 29.53
CA GLY A 139 -21.11 -19.59 30.50
C GLY A 139 -22.29 -20.23 29.78
N ALA A 140 -22.51 -21.49 30.08
CA ALA A 140 -23.69 -22.21 29.69
C ALA A 140 -24.88 -21.51 30.34
N ARG A 141 -25.65 -20.79 29.53
CA ARG A 141 -26.99 -20.38 29.92
C ARG A 141 -27.97 -21.24 29.16
N SER A 142 -28.37 -22.28 29.82
CA SER A 142 -29.55 -23.04 29.47
C SER A 142 -30.77 -22.18 29.81
N GLU A 143 -31.44 -21.67 28.81
CA GLU A 143 -32.83 -21.28 28.93
C GLU A 143 -33.63 -21.99 27.87
N SER A 144 -34.32 -23.00 28.34
CA SER A 144 -35.46 -23.59 27.68
C SER A 144 -36.52 -22.52 27.48
N ARG A 145 -36.80 -22.22 26.23
CA ARG A 145 -38.05 -21.55 25.88
C ARG A 145 -38.71 -22.30 24.75
N GLU A 146 -39.77 -23.02 25.13
CA GLU A 146 -40.85 -23.42 24.24
C GLU A 146 -41.28 -22.23 23.42
N SER A 147 -41.24 -22.34 22.13
CA SER A 147 -42.00 -21.48 21.27
C SER A 147 -42.83 -22.33 20.34
N THR A 148 -44.10 -22.27 20.63
CA THR A 148 -45.22 -22.62 19.76
C THR A 148 -45.00 -22.11 18.34
N GLY A 149 -45.27 -23.01 17.41
CA GLY A 149 -45.09 -22.80 16.01
C GLY A 149 -45.88 -21.65 15.42
N THR A 150 -45.29 -21.11 14.36
CA THR A 150 -46.05 -20.43 13.34
C THR A 150 -45.37 -20.65 12.00
N THR A 151 -46.12 -21.17 11.11
CA THR A 151 -45.92 -21.39 9.70
C THR A 151 -45.15 -20.25 9.07
N SER A 152 -43.97 -20.57 8.63
CA SER A 152 -43.18 -19.68 7.78
C SER A 152 -43.57 -19.91 6.33
N SER A 153 -43.98 -18.88 5.71
CA SER A 153 -43.92 -18.79 4.26
C SER A 153 -42.48 -18.80 3.82
N ASP A 154 -42.12 -19.85 3.16
CA ASP A 154 -40.85 -20.10 2.54
C ASP A 154 -40.73 -19.14 1.34
N THR A 155 -40.18 -17.98 1.56
CA THR A 155 -39.78 -17.08 0.48
C THR A 155 -38.24 -17.00 0.46
N ASP A 156 -37.68 -17.95 -0.22
CA ASP A 156 -36.29 -17.89 -0.63
C ASP A 156 -36.06 -16.66 -1.53
N PRO A 157 -35.32 -15.63 -1.09
CA PRO A 157 -35.13 -14.42 -1.88
C PRO A 157 -34.35 -14.67 -3.16
N TRP A 158 -33.76 -15.85 -3.32
CA TRP A 158 -32.96 -16.22 -4.49
C TRP A 158 -33.69 -17.10 -5.52
N ALA A 159 -34.95 -17.42 -5.26
CA ALA A 159 -35.72 -18.27 -6.18
C ALA A 159 -36.00 -17.66 -7.56
N LYS A 160 -35.81 -16.34 -7.70
CA LYS A 160 -36.02 -15.62 -8.97
C LYS A 160 -34.89 -15.80 -10.01
N TRP A 161 -33.77 -16.39 -9.65
CA TRP A 161 -32.60 -16.49 -10.50
C TRP A 161 -32.34 -17.87 -11.07
N LYS A 162 -33.20 -18.82 -10.83
CA LYS A 162 -33.12 -20.15 -11.47
C LYS A 162 -34.05 -20.19 -12.69
N LYS A 163 -33.48 -19.92 -13.82
CA LYS A 163 -33.97 -20.35 -15.13
C LYS A 163 -32.93 -21.23 -15.80
#